data_7c771503de808310d7d04b1ddeab4ded
#
_entry.id   7c771503de808310d7d04b1ddeab4ded
#
_cell.length_a   1.000
_cell.length_b   1.000
_cell.length_c   1.000
_cell.angle_alpha   90.00
_cell.angle_beta   90.00
_cell.angle_gamma   90.00
#
_symmetry.space_group_name_H-M   'P 1'
#
loop_
_entity.id
_entity.type
_entity.pdbx_description
1 polymer ?
#
loop_
_entity_poly.entity_id
_entity_poly.type
_entity_poly.pdbx_seq_one_letter_code
_entity_poly.pdbx_strand_id
1 'polypeptide(L)'
;MQVPTTPEIRKQTVFKADIQKVWDKVATAEGMEAWFMPNDFKQEEGGEFTIQSPFGPTPCRVLELDPPNRLIFSWGQAGWKIVIELKDLGEETEFTLIHSGWGEAEEVLPGPGPGKTNEEIRDTMNNGWDAIVYERLREVVEV
;
A
#
# COMPACT_ATOMS: atom_id res chain seq x y z
N MET A 1 28.12 -15.50 -6.40
CA MET A 1 26.84 -15.45 -7.12
C MET A 1 25.79 -14.77 -6.24
N GLN A 2 25.18 -13.71 -6.73
CA GLN A 2 24.16 -13.00 -5.96
C GLN A 2 22.81 -13.70 -6.09
N VAL A 3 22.12 -13.86 -4.97
CA VAL A 3 20.74 -14.35 -5.00
C VAL A 3 19.85 -13.21 -5.50
N PRO A 4 18.99 -13.46 -6.50
CA PRO A 4 18.12 -12.41 -7.00
C PRO A 4 17.16 -11.91 -5.93
N THR A 5 17.04 -10.59 -5.80
CA THR A 5 16.06 -9.97 -4.93
C THR A 5 14.75 -9.77 -5.68
N THR A 6 13.65 -9.84 -4.95
CA THR A 6 12.32 -9.62 -5.54
C THR A 6 12.14 -8.12 -5.81
N PRO A 7 11.82 -7.72 -7.05
CA PRO A 7 11.66 -6.31 -7.37
C PRO A 7 10.42 -5.71 -6.69
N GLU A 8 10.48 -4.41 -6.44
CA GLU A 8 9.34 -3.70 -5.88
C GLU A 8 8.15 -3.70 -6.85
N ILE A 9 6.95 -3.59 -6.27
CA ILE A 9 5.73 -3.38 -7.05
C ILE A 9 5.54 -1.87 -7.17
N ARG A 10 5.29 -1.39 -8.39
CA ARG A 10 5.04 0.03 -8.63
C ARG A 10 3.78 0.20 -9.48
N LYS A 11 2.83 0.97 -8.96
CA LYS A 11 1.58 1.30 -9.66
C LYS A 11 1.47 2.81 -9.74
N GLN A 12 1.19 3.33 -10.93
CA GLN A 12 1.10 4.76 -11.16
C GLN A 12 -0.07 5.06 -12.10
N THR A 13 -0.88 6.05 -11.75
CA THR A 13 -2.01 6.46 -12.58
C THR A 13 -2.40 7.89 -12.22
N VAL A 14 -3.28 8.48 -13.05
CA VAL A 14 -3.83 9.82 -12.78
C VAL A 14 -5.30 9.65 -12.44
N PHE A 15 -5.73 10.23 -11.31
CA PHE A 15 -7.12 10.27 -10.90
C PHE A 15 -7.74 11.63 -11.22
N LYS A 16 -8.98 11.63 -11.67
CA LYS A 16 -9.76 12.85 -11.95
C LYS A 16 -10.36 13.40 -10.67
N ALA A 17 -9.49 13.79 -9.76
CA ALA A 17 -9.86 14.35 -8.44
C ALA A 17 -8.70 15.21 -7.95
N ASP A 18 -9.01 16.27 -7.18
CA ASP A 18 -7.97 17.11 -6.62
C ASP A 18 -7.17 16.35 -5.54
N ILE A 19 -5.98 16.86 -5.23
CA ILE A 19 -5.04 16.18 -4.34
C ILE A 19 -5.61 15.98 -2.92
N GLN A 20 -6.40 16.93 -2.42
CA GLN A 20 -7.00 16.80 -1.09
C GLN A 20 -8.02 15.66 -1.04
N LYS A 21 -8.82 15.53 -2.08
CA LYS A 21 -9.82 14.47 -2.17
C LYS A 21 -9.15 13.09 -2.22
N VAL A 22 -8.08 12.96 -3.00
CA VAL A 22 -7.33 11.70 -3.06
C VAL A 22 -6.68 11.41 -1.71
N TRP A 23 -6.05 12.43 -1.10
CA TRP A 23 -5.41 12.28 0.22
C TRP A 23 -6.40 11.81 1.28
N ASP A 24 -7.59 12.38 1.32
CA ASP A 24 -8.62 12.01 2.29
C ASP A 24 -9.06 10.54 2.16
N LYS A 25 -8.85 9.93 1.00
CA LYS A 25 -9.15 8.52 0.80
C LYS A 25 -7.96 7.60 1.05
N VAL A 26 -6.75 8.05 0.78
CA VAL A 26 -5.56 7.21 0.98
C VAL A 26 -4.97 7.31 2.39
N ALA A 27 -5.20 8.38 3.11
CA ALA A 27 -4.55 8.65 4.39
C ALA A 27 -5.53 8.81 5.57
N THR A 28 -6.68 8.15 5.50
CA THR A 28 -7.63 8.07 6.63
C THR A 28 -8.08 6.63 6.79
N ALA A 29 -8.48 6.26 8.02
CA ALA A 29 -8.97 4.91 8.28
C ALA A 29 -10.23 4.61 7.47
N GLU A 30 -11.16 5.55 7.45
CA GLU A 30 -12.41 5.42 6.71
C GLU A 30 -12.16 5.28 5.20
N GLY A 31 -11.27 6.12 4.66
CA GLY A 31 -10.90 6.05 3.24
C GLY A 31 -10.23 4.73 2.89
N MET A 32 -9.24 4.31 3.67
CA MET A 32 -8.53 3.05 3.43
C MET A 32 -9.45 1.84 3.49
N GLU A 33 -10.45 1.84 4.36
CA GLU A 33 -11.45 0.77 4.41
C GLU A 33 -12.24 0.68 3.10
N ALA A 34 -12.53 1.82 2.48
CA ALA A 34 -13.31 1.87 1.26
C ALA A 34 -12.58 1.28 0.05
N TRP A 35 -11.26 1.48 -0.04
CA TRP A 35 -10.51 1.00 -1.22
C TRP A 35 -9.51 -0.11 -0.92
N PHE A 36 -9.14 -0.31 0.32
CA PHE A 36 -8.12 -1.27 0.71
C PHE A 36 -8.70 -2.32 1.67
N MET A 37 -8.58 -2.11 2.98
CA MET A 37 -9.04 -3.06 4.01
C MET A 37 -9.45 -2.32 5.29
N PRO A 38 -10.30 -2.90 6.14
CA PRO A 38 -10.59 -2.33 7.45
C PRO A 38 -9.31 -2.14 8.26
N ASN A 39 -9.21 -1.01 8.97
CA ASN A 39 -8.01 -0.63 9.70
C ASN A 39 -8.33 0.40 10.78
N ASP A 40 -7.35 0.68 11.63
CA ASP A 40 -7.44 1.74 12.63
C ASP A 40 -6.37 2.82 12.42
N PHE A 41 -6.04 3.10 11.17
CA PHE A 41 -5.03 4.08 10.79
C PHE A 41 -5.29 5.46 11.41
N LYS A 42 -4.20 6.10 11.86
CA LYS A 42 -4.22 7.46 12.39
C LYS A 42 -3.15 8.29 11.68
N GLN A 43 -3.47 9.54 11.38
CA GLN A 43 -2.52 10.45 10.74
C GLN A 43 -1.51 10.97 11.76
N GLU A 44 -0.56 10.13 12.12
CA GLU A 44 0.45 10.44 13.12
C GLU A 44 1.74 9.71 12.79
N GLU A 45 2.85 10.44 12.57
CA GLU A 45 4.15 9.83 12.34
C GLU A 45 4.58 9.02 13.55
N GLY A 46 5.12 7.83 13.30
CA GLY A 46 5.48 6.89 14.37
C GLY A 46 4.30 6.15 14.96
N GLY A 47 3.07 6.50 14.55
CA GLY A 47 1.87 5.85 15.06
C GLY A 47 1.75 4.41 14.57
N GLU A 48 1.31 3.53 15.45
CA GLU A 48 1.06 2.14 15.11
C GLU A 48 -0.42 1.96 14.76
N PHE A 49 -0.70 1.11 13.78
CA PHE A 49 -2.07 0.77 13.40
C PHE A 49 -2.11 -0.67 12.89
N THR A 50 -3.33 -1.19 12.76
CA THR A 50 -3.54 -2.57 12.35
C THR A 50 -4.44 -2.60 11.11
N ILE A 51 -4.07 -3.41 10.12
CA ILE A 51 -4.90 -3.67 8.95
C ILE A 51 -5.51 -5.07 9.12
N GLN A 52 -6.83 -5.18 8.93
CA GLN A 52 -7.55 -6.44 9.02
C GLN A 52 -7.49 -7.14 7.67
N SER A 53 -6.48 -7.98 7.47
CA SER A 53 -6.31 -8.72 6.23
C SER A 53 -7.01 -10.08 6.31
N PRO A 54 -7.18 -10.79 5.17
CA PRO A 54 -7.71 -12.17 5.18
C PRO A 54 -6.87 -13.13 6.01
N PHE A 55 -5.61 -12.78 6.29
CA PHE A 55 -4.69 -13.59 7.10
C PHE A 55 -4.72 -13.20 8.57
N GLY A 56 -5.59 -12.28 8.98
CA GLY A 56 -5.70 -11.80 10.34
C GLY A 56 -5.17 -10.36 10.50
N PRO A 57 -5.17 -9.85 11.74
CA PRO A 57 -4.67 -8.49 12.00
C PRO A 57 -3.19 -8.39 11.67
N THR A 58 -2.82 -7.37 10.90
CA THR A 58 -1.44 -7.15 10.48
C THR A 58 -0.95 -5.84 11.05
N PRO A 59 0.13 -5.85 11.88
CA PRO A 59 0.65 -4.62 12.49
C PRO A 59 1.36 -3.76 11.46
N CYS A 60 1.13 -2.45 11.56
CA CYS A 60 1.74 -1.46 10.68
C CYS A 60 2.20 -0.27 11.50
N ARG A 61 3.10 0.55 10.92
CA ARG A 61 3.57 1.78 11.55
C ARG A 61 3.74 2.86 10.50
N VAL A 62 3.30 4.07 10.81
CA VAL A 62 3.50 5.23 9.96
C VAL A 62 4.96 5.67 10.05
N LEU A 63 5.69 5.58 8.96
CA LEU A 63 7.11 5.94 8.90
C LEU A 63 7.32 7.38 8.47
N GLU A 64 6.50 7.88 7.55
CA GLU A 64 6.54 9.27 7.10
C GLU A 64 5.13 9.73 6.77
N LEU A 65 4.81 10.95 7.15
CA LEU A 65 3.52 11.56 6.87
C LEU A 65 3.73 13.02 6.47
N ASP A 66 3.52 13.30 5.18
CA ASP A 66 3.67 14.63 4.61
C ASP A 66 2.41 14.99 3.80
N PRO A 67 1.33 15.43 4.49
CA PRO A 67 0.07 15.73 3.80
C PRO A 67 0.20 16.95 2.89
N PRO A 68 -0.43 16.97 1.74
CA PRO A 68 -1.17 15.86 1.10
C PRO A 68 -0.32 15.11 0.07
N ASN A 69 1.00 15.09 0.23
CA ASN A 69 1.94 14.65 -0.81
C ASN A 69 2.45 13.22 -0.64
N ARG A 70 2.64 12.77 0.59
CA ARG A 70 3.34 11.50 0.80
C ARG A 70 2.96 10.81 2.10
N LEU A 71 2.79 9.49 2.00
CA LEU A 71 2.57 8.61 3.15
C LEU A 71 3.43 7.37 2.97
N ILE A 72 4.22 7.02 3.99
CA ILE A 72 4.97 5.78 4.02
C ILE A 72 4.62 5.04 5.30
N PHE A 73 4.25 3.76 5.18
CA PHE A 73 4.04 2.93 6.35
C PHE A 73 4.63 1.53 6.16
N SER A 74 5.03 0.90 7.26
CA SER A 74 5.44 -0.49 7.26
C SER A 74 4.20 -1.37 7.29
N TRP A 75 4.28 -2.55 6.70
CA TRP A 75 3.16 -3.48 6.64
C TRP A 75 3.64 -4.87 7.05
N GLY A 76 3.22 -5.30 8.25
CA GLY A 76 3.60 -6.59 8.81
C GLY A 76 5.02 -6.59 9.36
N GLN A 77 5.52 -7.80 9.63
CA GLN A 77 6.83 -7.99 10.24
C GLN A 77 7.91 -8.45 9.26
N ALA A 78 7.55 -8.62 8.00
CA ALA A 78 8.49 -9.12 6.97
C ALA A 78 9.34 -8.01 6.34
N GLY A 79 9.22 -6.78 6.83
CA GLY A 79 9.97 -5.64 6.32
C GLY A 79 9.32 -4.93 5.13
N TRP A 80 8.09 -5.27 4.82
CA TRP A 80 7.36 -4.61 3.73
C TRP A 80 7.12 -3.13 4.04
N LYS A 81 7.19 -2.33 2.99
CA LYS A 81 6.98 -0.89 3.09
C LYS A 81 6.06 -0.46 1.95
N ILE A 82 5.05 0.32 2.29
CA ILE A 82 4.13 0.91 1.31
C ILE A 82 4.42 2.40 1.23
N VAL A 83 4.72 2.87 0.03
CA VAL A 83 4.92 4.29 -0.25
C VAL A 83 3.77 4.77 -1.12
N ILE A 84 3.09 5.83 -0.69
CA ILE A 84 2.06 6.48 -1.49
C ILE A 84 2.51 7.91 -1.72
N GLU A 85 2.61 8.31 -2.99
CA GLU A 85 3.00 9.66 -3.37
C GLU A 85 1.93 10.27 -4.25
N LEU A 86 1.57 11.52 -3.97
CA LEU A 86 0.58 12.27 -4.74
C LEU A 86 1.24 13.50 -5.31
N LYS A 87 0.97 13.76 -6.59
CA LYS A 87 1.44 14.96 -7.27
C LYS A 87 0.24 15.76 -7.76
N ASP A 88 0.17 17.01 -7.32
CA ASP A 88 -0.91 17.92 -7.68
C ASP A 88 -0.79 18.35 -9.13
N LEU A 89 -1.80 18.04 -9.95
CA LEU A 89 -1.88 18.45 -11.34
C LEU A 89 -3.02 19.47 -11.56
N GLY A 90 -3.54 20.06 -10.47
CA GLY A 90 -4.68 20.97 -10.50
C GLY A 90 -5.97 20.21 -10.21
N GLU A 91 -6.79 20.00 -11.22
CA GLU A 91 -8.05 19.26 -11.07
C GLU A 91 -7.84 17.74 -11.04
N GLU A 92 -6.62 17.29 -11.31
CA GLU A 92 -6.26 15.87 -11.30
C GLU A 92 -5.08 15.64 -10.37
N THR A 93 -4.85 14.38 -10.00
CA THR A 93 -3.75 14.01 -9.12
C THR A 93 -3.04 12.79 -9.68
N GLU A 94 -1.72 12.86 -9.79
CA GLU A 94 -0.90 11.71 -10.13
C GLU A 94 -0.66 10.89 -8.86
N PHE A 95 -1.06 9.63 -8.88
CA PHE A 95 -0.93 8.69 -7.77
C PHE A 95 0.14 7.67 -8.06
N THR A 96 1.05 7.45 -7.12
CA THR A 96 2.08 6.41 -7.21
C THR A 96 2.06 5.58 -5.94
N LEU A 97 2.03 4.26 -6.09
CA LEU A 97 2.12 3.31 -4.98
C LEU A 97 3.32 2.40 -5.22
N ILE A 98 4.16 2.25 -4.20
CA ILE A 98 5.32 1.36 -4.26
C ILE A 98 5.24 0.40 -3.06
N HIS A 99 5.29 -0.90 -3.33
CA HIS A 99 5.34 -1.95 -2.32
C HIS A 99 6.73 -2.58 -2.40
N SER A 100 7.56 -2.28 -1.43
CA SER A 100 8.97 -2.69 -1.39
C SER A 100 9.29 -3.49 -0.13
N GLY A 101 10.55 -3.89 0.03
CA GLY A 101 10.99 -4.65 1.19
C GLY A 101 10.77 -6.15 1.06
N TRP A 102 10.72 -6.66 -0.16
CA TRP A 102 10.42 -8.06 -0.43
C TRP A 102 11.52 -9.04 -0.02
N GLY A 103 12.78 -8.62 -0.10
CA GLY A 103 13.90 -9.52 0.19
C GLY A 103 14.21 -10.47 -0.97
N GLU A 104 14.74 -11.65 -0.66
CA GLU A 104 15.15 -12.62 -1.65
C GLU A 104 13.94 -13.35 -2.26
N ALA A 105 13.98 -13.57 -3.57
CA ALA A 105 12.86 -14.15 -4.32
C ALA A 105 12.44 -15.54 -3.81
N GLU A 106 13.41 -16.36 -3.43
CA GLU A 106 13.16 -17.73 -2.99
C GLU A 106 12.93 -17.89 -1.49
N GLU A 107 13.04 -16.79 -0.73
CA GLU A 107 12.80 -16.84 0.71
C GLU A 107 11.32 -17.12 0.99
N VAL A 108 11.06 -18.08 1.87
CA VAL A 108 9.70 -18.44 2.26
C VAL A 108 9.27 -17.57 3.44
N LEU A 109 8.14 -16.87 3.30
CA LEU A 109 7.62 -16.03 4.35
C LEU A 109 6.77 -16.84 5.35
N PRO A 110 6.85 -16.51 6.66
CA PRO A 110 5.99 -17.15 7.65
C PRO A 110 4.54 -16.73 7.44
N GLY A 111 3.62 -17.66 7.65
CA GLY A 111 2.20 -17.38 7.52
C GLY A 111 1.37 -18.63 7.72
N PRO A 112 0.05 -18.48 7.79
CA PRO A 112 -0.85 -19.63 7.88
C PRO A 112 -0.87 -20.40 6.56
N GLY A 113 -0.83 -21.72 6.64
CA GLY A 113 -0.86 -22.58 5.47
C GLY A 113 0.53 -22.89 4.91
N PRO A 114 0.60 -23.50 3.73
CA PRO A 114 1.89 -23.82 3.11
C PRO A 114 2.68 -22.54 2.83
N GLY A 115 3.97 -22.59 3.12
CA GLY A 115 4.85 -21.45 2.89
C GLY A 115 4.94 -21.09 1.41
N LYS A 116 5.01 -19.79 1.13
CA LYS A 116 5.20 -19.26 -0.22
C LYS A 116 6.45 -18.42 -0.26
N THR A 117 7.11 -18.43 -1.43
CA THR A 117 8.29 -17.58 -1.62
C THR A 117 7.89 -16.12 -1.78
N ASN A 118 8.84 -15.23 -1.57
CA ASN A 118 8.62 -13.78 -1.81
C ASN A 118 8.13 -13.55 -3.24
N GLU A 119 8.72 -14.24 -4.21
CA GLU A 119 8.33 -14.09 -5.61
C GLU A 119 6.87 -14.47 -5.85
N GLU A 120 6.41 -15.59 -5.30
CA GLU A 120 5.02 -16.03 -5.42
C GLU A 120 4.04 -15.06 -4.78
N ILE A 121 4.37 -14.59 -3.58
CA ILE A 121 3.53 -13.64 -2.86
C ILE A 121 3.53 -12.29 -3.58
N ARG A 122 4.68 -11.84 -4.05
CA ARG A 122 4.80 -10.59 -4.79
C ARG A 122 3.92 -10.61 -6.05
N ASP A 123 3.92 -11.71 -6.78
CA ASP A 123 3.08 -11.85 -7.98
C ASP A 123 1.60 -11.79 -7.66
N THR A 124 1.19 -12.45 -6.58
CA THR A 124 -0.20 -12.38 -6.08
C THR A 124 -0.57 -10.96 -5.69
N MET A 125 0.30 -10.27 -4.96
CA MET A 125 0.07 -8.90 -4.52
C MET A 125 0.07 -7.92 -5.70
N ASN A 126 0.94 -8.15 -6.69
CA ASN A 126 0.98 -7.31 -7.89
C ASN A 126 -0.36 -7.34 -8.61
N ASN A 127 -0.95 -8.51 -8.78
CA ASN A 127 -2.27 -8.64 -9.39
C ASN A 127 -3.37 -8.03 -8.51
N GLY A 128 -3.26 -8.20 -7.19
CA GLY A 128 -4.19 -7.60 -6.25
C GLY A 128 -4.15 -6.09 -6.28
N TRP A 129 -2.95 -5.49 -6.35
CA TRP A 129 -2.81 -4.04 -6.43
C TRP A 129 -3.43 -3.45 -7.68
N ASP A 130 -3.44 -4.17 -8.80
CA ASP A 130 -4.10 -3.69 -10.02
C ASP A 130 -5.60 -3.45 -9.77
N ALA A 131 -6.28 -4.40 -9.14
CA ALA A 131 -7.69 -4.24 -8.83
C ALA A 131 -7.92 -3.16 -7.76
N ILE A 132 -7.05 -3.09 -6.76
CA ILE A 132 -7.18 -2.12 -5.68
C ILE A 132 -6.96 -0.69 -6.18
N VAL A 133 -5.88 -0.44 -6.94
CA VAL A 133 -5.52 0.91 -7.38
C VAL A 133 -6.34 1.35 -8.58
N TYR A 134 -6.43 0.53 -9.63
CA TYR A 134 -7.02 0.96 -10.89
C TYR A 134 -8.54 0.84 -10.91
N GLU A 135 -9.13 0.07 -10.02
CA GLU A 135 -10.58 -0.11 -9.96
C GLU A 135 -11.17 0.44 -8.67
N ARG A 136 -10.84 -0.12 -7.52
CA ARG A 136 -11.46 0.26 -6.25
C ARG A 136 -11.16 1.70 -5.82
N LEU A 137 -9.88 2.08 -5.82
CA LEU A 137 -9.49 3.44 -5.42
C LEU A 137 -10.05 4.47 -6.41
N ARG A 138 -10.01 4.16 -7.70
CA ARG A 138 -10.57 5.05 -8.73
C ARG A 138 -12.05 5.30 -8.48
N GLU A 139 -12.83 4.27 -8.19
CA GLU A 139 -14.25 4.42 -7.90
C GLU A 139 -14.51 5.30 -6.67
N VAL A 140 -13.62 5.22 -5.68
CA VAL A 140 -13.77 5.96 -4.42
C VAL A 140 -13.39 7.43 -4.59
N VAL A 141 -12.36 7.74 -5.39
CA VAL A 141 -11.87 9.13 -5.54
C VAL A 141 -12.50 9.88 -6.69
N GLU A 142 -13.00 9.21 -7.72
CA GLU A 142 -13.59 9.87 -8.90
C GLU A 142 -15.12 9.98 -8.84
N VAL A 143 -15.67 9.88 -7.66
CA VAL A 143 -17.12 10.01 -7.47
C VAL A 143 -17.56 11.47 -7.64
#